data_a3561357f0ceb1eef80a0bc85bd32108
#
_entry.id   a3561357f0ceb1eef80a0bc85bd32108
#
_cell.length_a   1.000
_cell.length_b   1.000
_cell.length_c   1.000
_cell.angle_alpha   90.00
_cell.angle_beta   90.00
_cell.angle_gamma   90.00
#
_symmetry.space_group_name_H-M   'P 1'
#
loop_
_entity.id
_entity.type
_entity.pdbx_description
1 polymer ?
#
loop_
_entity_poly.entity_id
_entity_poly.type
_entity_poly.pdbx_seq_one_letter_code
_entity_poly.pdbx_strand_id
1 'polypeptide(L)'
;MLLDIQDLHVRFRNAPPGKEAVKGISLDMREGEILGLVGESGSGKTVTAMALAGLLSNAKTELSGQIFFRGMDLLQASRETVRALRGREIAVVFQEPMTSMDPVMPIGPQVEEALMVHTKLGPAQRREKALQAMADAELPEPAVLYGKYPHELSGGMLQRVMIAAAIVARPRLLLADEPTTALDVTIQAQILVLLKRLNQEMGMSILFISHNLHVVRKLCTRVAVMEKGRIVETGPVDQIFFHPQAPYTQRLIAAIPTRRKL
;
A
#
# COMPACT_ATOMS: atom_id res chain seq x y z
N MET A 1 7.91 13.98 10.45
CA MET A 1 8.09 13.23 9.20
C MET A 1 7.95 11.75 9.51
N LEU A 2 7.04 11.03 8.83
CA LEU A 2 6.89 9.59 9.00
C LEU A 2 7.87 8.84 8.10
N LEU A 3 7.89 9.21 6.82
CA LEU A 3 8.71 8.60 5.78
C LEU A 3 9.45 9.70 5.03
N ASP A 4 10.73 9.47 4.73
CA ASP A 4 11.55 10.34 3.89
C ASP A 4 12.47 9.48 3.02
N ILE A 5 12.25 9.52 1.73
CA ILE A 5 13.03 8.82 0.72
C ILE A 5 13.95 9.84 0.04
N GLN A 6 15.24 9.55 -0.01
CA GLN A 6 16.24 10.44 -0.59
C GLN A 6 17.05 9.68 -1.64
N ASP A 7 16.95 10.12 -2.86
CA ASP A 7 17.71 9.62 -4.03
C ASP A 7 17.69 8.09 -4.15
N LEU A 8 16.51 7.47 -3.97
CA LEU A 8 16.36 6.02 -4.03
C LEU A 8 16.52 5.52 -5.46
N HIS A 9 17.46 4.61 -5.64
CA HIS A 9 17.63 3.82 -6.86
C HIS A 9 17.35 2.35 -6.61
N VAL A 10 16.69 1.69 -7.55
CA VAL A 10 16.47 0.24 -7.53
C VAL A 10 16.77 -0.33 -8.91
N ARG A 11 17.73 -1.28 -8.97
CA ARG A 11 18.11 -2.02 -10.16
C ARG A 11 17.95 -3.51 -9.94
N PHE A 12 17.34 -4.21 -10.87
CA PHE A 12 17.38 -5.68 -10.88
C PHE A 12 18.72 -6.16 -11.50
N ARG A 13 19.41 -7.11 -10.85
CA ARG A 13 20.74 -7.58 -11.27
C ARG A 13 20.76 -8.22 -12.66
N ASN A 14 19.62 -8.82 -13.08
CA ASN A 14 19.42 -9.40 -14.41
C ASN A 14 18.96 -8.39 -15.46
N ALA A 15 18.74 -7.12 -15.10
CA ALA A 15 18.39 -6.10 -16.07
C ALA A 15 19.62 -5.60 -16.81
N PRO A 16 19.50 -5.21 -18.09
CA PRO A 16 20.58 -4.60 -18.84
C PRO A 16 21.16 -3.37 -18.12
N PRO A 17 22.46 -3.05 -18.32
CA PRO A 17 23.07 -1.85 -17.76
C PRO A 17 22.24 -0.59 -18.08
N GLY A 18 22.04 0.29 -17.10
CA GLY A 18 21.24 1.52 -17.24
C GLY A 18 19.72 1.36 -17.18
N LYS A 19 19.20 0.13 -17.02
CA LYS A 19 17.78 -0.13 -16.84
C LYS A 19 17.44 -0.30 -15.36
N GLU A 20 17.39 0.83 -14.64
CA GLU A 20 16.87 0.87 -13.28
C GLU A 20 15.35 0.94 -13.29
N ALA A 21 14.71 0.26 -12.33
CA ALA A 21 13.27 0.33 -12.10
C ALA A 21 12.87 1.61 -11.36
N VAL A 22 13.76 2.09 -10.48
CA VAL A 22 13.63 3.37 -9.76
C VAL A 22 14.94 4.13 -9.93
N LYS A 23 14.87 5.42 -10.27
CA LYS A 23 15.98 6.22 -10.79
C LYS A 23 16.13 7.53 -10.01
N GLY A 24 16.59 7.45 -8.76
CA GLY A 24 16.85 8.61 -7.92
C GLY A 24 15.57 9.33 -7.54
N ILE A 25 14.61 8.63 -6.93
CA ILE A 25 13.40 9.27 -6.44
C ILE A 25 13.61 9.84 -5.03
N SER A 26 13.03 11.02 -4.79
CA SER A 26 12.89 11.61 -3.47
C SER A 26 11.44 11.87 -3.18
N LEU A 27 10.95 11.45 -2.01
CA LEU A 27 9.55 11.52 -1.62
C LEU A 27 9.43 11.55 -0.11
N ASP A 28 8.70 12.52 0.41
CA ASP A 28 8.41 12.64 1.84
C ASP A 28 6.93 12.34 2.14
N MET A 29 6.64 11.92 3.36
CA MET A 29 5.28 11.68 3.84
C MET A 29 5.15 12.05 5.32
N ARG A 30 4.07 12.75 5.66
CA ARG A 30 3.76 13.15 7.04
C ARG A 30 2.94 12.06 7.76
N GLU A 31 2.92 12.12 9.10
CA GLU A 31 2.04 11.25 9.88
C GLU A 31 0.57 11.59 9.58
N GLY A 32 -0.27 10.55 9.46
CA GLY A 32 -1.69 10.67 9.14
C GLY A 32 -2.01 11.07 7.69
N GLU A 33 -1.00 11.24 6.84
CA GLU A 33 -1.19 11.62 5.43
C GLU A 33 -1.68 10.45 4.59
N ILE A 34 -2.55 10.72 3.61
CA ILE A 34 -2.83 9.82 2.49
C ILE A 34 -2.15 10.39 1.25
N LEU A 35 -1.01 9.79 0.88
CA LEU A 35 -0.21 10.18 -0.27
C LEU A 35 -0.47 9.23 -1.45
N GLY A 36 -0.86 9.76 -2.59
CA GLY A 36 -1.01 9.01 -3.84
C GLY A 36 0.33 8.88 -4.58
N LEU A 37 0.69 7.67 -5.02
CA LEU A 37 1.78 7.44 -5.97
C LEU A 37 1.16 6.92 -7.26
N VAL A 38 1.18 7.74 -8.32
CA VAL A 38 0.49 7.48 -9.58
C VAL A 38 1.43 7.42 -10.78
N GLY A 39 1.00 6.77 -11.84
CA GLY A 39 1.74 6.63 -13.10
C GLY A 39 1.30 5.39 -13.86
N GLU A 40 1.77 5.24 -15.09
CA GLU A 40 1.48 4.06 -15.92
C GLU A 40 2.03 2.75 -15.32
N SER A 41 1.54 1.61 -15.81
CA SER A 41 2.10 0.30 -15.46
C SER A 41 3.60 0.27 -15.82
N GLY A 42 4.41 -0.33 -14.94
CA GLY A 42 5.87 -0.38 -15.13
C GLY A 42 6.63 0.92 -14.81
N SER A 43 5.96 1.98 -14.29
CA SER A 43 6.66 3.22 -13.91
C SER A 43 7.55 3.09 -12.65
N GLY A 44 7.46 1.99 -11.89
CA GLY A 44 8.29 1.72 -10.70
C GLY A 44 7.56 1.82 -9.35
N LYS A 45 6.25 2.10 -9.31
CA LYS A 45 5.45 2.29 -8.09
C LYS A 45 5.50 1.11 -7.13
N THR A 46 5.14 -0.08 -7.61
CA THR A 46 5.18 -1.33 -6.82
C THR A 46 6.59 -1.64 -6.33
N VAL A 47 7.61 -1.41 -7.17
CA VAL A 47 9.02 -1.61 -6.78
C VAL A 47 9.41 -0.66 -5.66
N THR A 48 8.95 0.59 -5.70
CA THR A 48 9.13 1.57 -4.62
C THR A 48 8.48 1.08 -3.33
N ALA A 49 7.22 0.63 -3.37
CA ALA A 49 6.54 0.09 -2.18
C ALA A 49 7.25 -1.15 -1.61
N MET A 50 7.71 -2.06 -2.47
CA MET A 50 8.47 -3.25 -2.05
C MET A 50 9.82 -2.88 -1.43
N ALA A 51 10.50 -1.83 -1.92
CA ALA A 51 11.72 -1.31 -1.31
C ALA A 51 11.44 -0.78 0.11
N LEU A 52 10.38 0.02 0.28
CA LEU A 52 9.93 0.54 1.57
C LEU A 52 9.59 -0.56 2.58
N ALA A 53 8.91 -1.60 2.12
CA ALA A 53 8.57 -2.75 2.95
C ALA A 53 9.77 -3.68 3.23
N GLY A 54 10.94 -3.43 2.62
CA GLY A 54 12.10 -4.33 2.72
C GLY A 54 11.82 -5.73 2.12
N LEU A 55 10.96 -5.82 1.11
CA LEU A 55 10.55 -7.07 0.45
C LEU A 55 11.40 -7.41 -0.78
N LEU A 56 12.27 -6.49 -1.23
CA LEU A 56 13.16 -6.77 -2.34
C LEU A 56 14.32 -7.67 -1.90
N SER A 57 14.58 -8.70 -2.70
CA SER A 57 15.69 -9.65 -2.42
C SER A 57 17.03 -9.03 -2.80
N ASN A 58 17.95 -8.88 -1.85
CA ASN A 58 19.33 -8.41 -2.10
C ASN A 58 20.11 -9.30 -3.07
N ALA A 59 19.72 -10.56 -3.24
CA ALA A 59 20.31 -11.45 -4.25
C ALA A 59 19.90 -11.08 -5.68
N LYS A 60 18.71 -10.47 -5.84
CA LYS A 60 18.13 -10.14 -7.15
C LYS A 60 18.12 -8.65 -7.45
N THR A 61 18.33 -7.78 -6.44
CA THR A 61 18.22 -6.33 -6.58
C THR A 61 19.41 -5.61 -5.94
N GLU A 62 19.72 -4.45 -6.46
CA GLU A 62 20.65 -3.46 -5.91
C GLU A 62 19.83 -2.22 -5.55
N LEU A 63 20.00 -1.78 -4.31
CA LEU A 63 19.36 -0.56 -3.80
C LEU A 63 20.44 0.41 -3.37
N SER A 64 20.27 1.70 -3.68
CA SER A 64 21.08 2.80 -3.15
C SER A 64 20.22 4.01 -2.86
N GLY A 65 20.77 5.03 -2.20
CA GLY A 65 20.04 6.15 -1.62
C GLY A 65 19.70 5.89 -0.15
N GLN A 66 18.66 6.53 0.36
CA GLN A 66 18.24 6.41 1.76
C GLN A 66 16.72 6.30 1.87
N ILE A 67 16.24 5.56 2.86
CA ILE A 67 14.82 5.43 3.20
C ILE A 67 14.69 5.60 4.71
N PHE A 68 14.32 6.78 5.16
CA PHE A 68 14.09 7.03 6.57
C PHE A 68 12.62 6.77 6.93
N PHE A 69 12.41 5.82 7.84
CA PHE A 69 11.12 5.61 8.49
C PHE A 69 11.24 6.03 9.95
N ARG A 70 10.56 7.10 10.36
CA ARG A 70 10.64 7.69 11.68
C ARG A 70 12.10 7.98 12.13
N GLY A 71 12.92 8.46 11.20
CA GLY A 71 14.32 8.80 11.43
C GLY A 71 15.30 7.63 11.34
N MET A 72 14.85 6.38 11.15
CA MET A 72 15.69 5.20 10.96
C MET A 72 15.87 4.94 9.47
N ASP A 73 17.12 4.86 8.99
CA ASP A 73 17.42 4.46 7.61
C ASP A 73 17.24 2.94 7.43
N LEU A 74 16.20 2.56 6.70
CA LEU A 74 15.84 1.15 6.46
C LEU A 74 16.87 0.41 5.59
N LEU A 75 17.62 1.12 4.74
CA LEU A 75 18.64 0.51 3.89
C LEU A 75 19.91 0.16 4.67
N GLN A 76 20.20 0.89 5.75
CA GLN A 76 21.33 0.64 6.65
C GLN A 76 20.95 -0.25 7.85
N ALA A 77 19.66 -0.39 8.13
CA ALA A 77 19.17 -1.20 9.24
C ALA A 77 19.43 -2.70 9.01
N SER A 78 19.59 -3.45 10.10
CA SER A 78 19.74 -4.90 10.01
C SER A 78 18.46 -5.54 9.43
N ARG A 79 18.62 -6.71 8.78
CA ARG A 79 17.47 -7.47 8.27
C ARG A 79 16.45 -7.81 9.36
N GLU A 80 16.92 -8.07 10.57
CA GLU A 80 16.07 -8.35 11.74
C GLU A 80 15.25 -7.14 12.12
N THR A 81 15.87 -5.95 12.15
CA THR A 81 15.17 -4.67 12.42
C THR A 81 14.10 -4.41 11.38
N VAL A 82 14.40 -4.51 10.09
CA VAL A 82 13.42 -4.30 9.02
C VAL A 82 12.30 -5.35 9.09
N ARG A 83 12.63 -6.61 9.40
CA ARG A 83 11.65 -7.68 9.59
C ARG A 83 10.72 -7.40 10.77
N ALA A 84 11.23 -6.84 11.87
CA ALA A 84 10.44 -6.48 13.04
C ALA A 84 9.48 -5.32 12.80
N LEU A 85 9.74 -4.46 11.81
CA LEU A 85 8.83 -3.37 11.42
C LEU A 85 7.69 -3.87 10.52
N ARG A 86 7.94 -4.88 9.67
CA ARG A 86 6.94 -5.41 8.75
C ARG A 86 5.78 -6.06 9.48
N GLY A 87 4.55 -5.73 9.06
CA GLY A 87 3.32 -6.21 9.68
C GLY A 87 2.98 -5.53 11.01
N ARG A 88 3.96 -4.89 11.67
CA ARG A 88 3.78 -4.18 12.94
C ARG A 88 3.68 -2.67 12.77
N GLU A 89 4.66 -2.06 12.12
CA GLU A 89 4.73 -0.60 11.91
C GLU A 89 4.45 -0.23 10.44
N ILE A 90 4.87 -1.09 9.51
CA ILE A 90 4.68 -0.97 8.07
C ILE A 90 3.92 -2.21 7.59
N ALA A 91 2.70 -2.04 7.13
CA ALA A 91 1.88 -3.10 6.55
C ALA A 91 1.68 -2.90 5.06
N VAL A 92 1.41 -3.98 4.33
CA VAL A 92 1.20 -3.97 2.87
C VAL A 92 -0.14 -4.62 2.55
N VAL A 93 -0.90 -3.96 1.69
CA VAL A 93 -2.07 -4.54 0.99
C VAL A 93 -1.67 -4.67 -0.47
N PHE A 94 -1.62 -5.91 -0.95
CA PHE A 94 -1.21 -6.23 -2.32
C PHE A 94 -2.37 -6.10 -3.32
N GLN A 95 -2.03 -6.09 -4.60
CA GLN A 95 -2.97 -5.90 -5.70
C GLN A 95 -3.96 -7.06 -5.84
N GLU A 96 -3.51 -8.31 -5.62
CA GLU A 96 -4.33 -9.51 -5.83
C GLU A 96 -4.55 -10.27 -4.52
N PRO A 97 -5.75 -10.18 -3.91
CA PRO A 97 -6.04 -10.86 -2.64
C PRO A 97 -5.94 -12.39 -2.75
N MET A 98 -6.38 -12.98 -3.87
CA MET A 98 -6.38 -14.43 -4.07
C MET A 98 -4.98 -15.06 -4.07
N THR A 99 -4.00 -14.33 -4.60
CA THR A 99 -2.59 -14.79 -4.64
C THR A 99 -1.82 -14.45 -3.37
N SER A 100 -2.37 -13.54 -2.57
CA SER A 100 -1.73 -13.07 -1.32
C SER A 100 -2.16 -13.85 -0.09
N MET A 101 -3.29 -14.57 -0.18
CA MET A 101 -3.83 -15.41 0.90
C MET A 101 -3.48 -16.88 0.64
N ASP A 102 -3.21 -17.63 1.73
CA ASP A 102 -3.01 -19.09 1.64
C ASP A 102 -4.38 -19.77 1.42
N PRO A 103 -4.60 -20.45 0.27
CA PRO A 103 -5.90 -21.04 -0.06
C PRO A 103 -6.30 -22.23 0.81
N VAL A 104 -5.34 -22.85 1.51
CA VAL A 104 -5.57 -24.03 2.37
C VAL A 104 -5.58 -23.69 3.85
N MET A 105 -5.50 -22.42 4.20
CA MET A 105 -5.55 -21.91 5.57
C MET A 105 -6.82 -21.08 5.81
N PRO A 106 -7.54 -21.27 6.92
CA PRO A 106 -8.70 -20.43 7.26
C PRO A 106 -8.32 -18.95 7.41
N ILE A 107 -9.30 -18.06 7.19
CA ILE A 107 -9.14 -16.61 7.22
C ILE A 107 -8.63 -16.07 8.56
N GLY A 108 -9.21 -16.53 9.66
CA GLY A 108 -8.90 -16.00 10.99
C GLY A 108 -7.42 -16.13 11.37
N PRO A 109 -6.82 -17.32 11.28
CA PRO A 109 -5.39 -17.51 11.49
C PRO A 109 -4.50 -16.63 10.61
N GLN A 110 -4.88 -16.36 9.36
CA GLN A 110 -4.13 -15.47 8.47
C GLN A 110 -4.22 -14.01 8.94
N VAL A 111 -5.37 -13.57 9.43
CA VAL A 111 -5.51 -12.24 10.06
C VAL A 111 -4.68 -12.12 11.34
N GLU A 112 -4.55 -13.20 12.12
CA GLU A 112 -3.76 -13.23 13.36
C GLU A 112 -2.24 -13.20 13.14
N GLU A 113 -1.75 -13.51 11.95
CA GLU A 113 -0.33 -13.81 11.70
C GLU A 113 0.61 -12.72 12.21
N ALA A 114 0.30 -11.44 11.94
CA ALA A 114 1.09 -10.32 12.44
C ALA A 114 1.14 -10.27 13.99
N LEU A 115 0.05 -10.60 14.66
CA LEU A 115 0.01 -10.67 16.13
C LEU A 115 0.81 -11.86 16.67
N MET A 116 0.79 -12.99 15.97
CA MET A 116 1.60 -14.17 16.34
C MET A 116 3.10 -13.88 16.30
N VAL A 117 3.53 -13.15 15.26
CA VAL A 117 4.95 -12.85 15.05
C VAL A 117 5.45 -11.74 15.97
N HIS A 118 4.62 -10.71 16.24
CA HIS A 118 5.07 -9.47 16.87
C HIS A 118 4.61 -9.27 18.31
N THR A 119 3.79 -10.18 18.87
CA THR A 119 3.25 -10.02 20.23
C THR A 119 3.40 -11.30 21.06
N LYS A 120 3.25 -11.17 22.37
CA LYS A 120 3.18 -12.30 23.32
C LYS A 120 1.74 -12.65 23.68
N LEU A 121 0.75 -12.23 22.88
CA LEU A 121 -0.67 -12.49 23.16
C LEU A 121 -0.98 -13.99 23.06
N GLY A 122 -1.81 -14.47 23.98
CA GLY A 122 -2.36 -15.82 23.95
C GLY A 122 -3.35 -16.01 22.78
N PRO A 123 -3.68 -17.27 22.41
CA PRO A 123 -4.59 -17.55 21.28
C PRO A 123 -5.94 -16.85 21.39
N ALA A 124 -6.57 -16.83 22.56
CA ALA A 124 -7.86 -16.17 22.77
C ALA A 124 -7.79 -14.65 22.50
N GLN A 125 -6.73 -13.99 22.98
CA GLN A 125 -6.54 -12.57 22.79
C GLN A 125 -6.24 -12.22 21.33
N ARG A 126 -5.47 -13.05 20.61
CA ARG A 126 -5.21 -12.85 19.18
C ARG A 126 -6.50 -12.98 18.38
N ARG A 127 -7.29 -14.03 18.66
CA ARG A 127 -8.59 -14.21 18.01
C ARG A 127 -9.53 -13.02 18.24
N GLU A 128 -9.62 -12.50 19.46
CA GLU A 128 -10.42 -11.31 19.76
C GLU A 128 -9.98 -10.11 18.92
N LYS A 129 -8.66 -9.83 18.85
CA LYS A 129 -8.12 -8.74 18.04
C LYS A 129 -8.32 -8.98 16.54
N ALA A 130 -8.22 -10.20 16.06
CA ALA A 130 -8.49 -10.53 14.65
C ALA A 130 -9.96 -10.30 14.31
N LEU A 131 -10.89 -10.73 15.15
CA LEU A 131 -12.33 -10.47 14.98
C LEU A 131 -12.63 -8.97 14.97
N GLN A 132 -11.97 -8.19 15.85
CA GLN A 132 -12.09 -6.73 15.85
C GLN A 132 -11.55 -6.12 14.55
N ALA A 133 -10.36 -6.53 14.07
CA ALA A 133 -9.79 -6.04 12.82
C ALA A 133 -10.67 -6.40 11.61
N MET A 134 -11.30 -7.58 11.62
CA MET A 134 -12.27 -7.98 10.60
C MET A 134 -13.54 -7.10 10.65
N ALA A 135 -14.02 -6.75 11.84
CA ALA A 135 -15.13 -5.80 12.02
C ALA A 135 -14.73 -4.38 11.55
N ASP A 136 -13.53 -3.92 11.92
CA ASP A 136 -12.97 -2.62 11.49
C ASP A 136 -12.83 -2.55 9.96
N ALA A 137 -12.56 -3.68 9.29
CA ALA A 137 -12.55 -3.82 7.84
C ALA A 137 -13.96 -4.01 7.24
N GLU A 138 -15.03 -3.87 8.03
CA GLU A 138 -16.44 -4.00 7.62
C GLU A 138 -16.78 -5.37 7.02
N LEU A 139 -16.18 -6.43 7.50
CA LEU A 139 -16.59 -7.79 7.18
C LEU A 139 -17.86 -8.14 7.94
N PRO A 140 -18.87 -8.70 7.28
CA PRO A 140 -20.08 -9.15 7.97
C PRO A 140 -19.76 -10.38 8.84
N GLU A 141 -20.38 -10.50 10.00
CA GLU A 141 -20.29 -11.68 10.87
C GLU A 141 -18.85 -12.21 11.02
N PRO A 142 -17.89 -11.45 11.57
CA PRO A 142 -16.46 -11.84 11.62
C PRO A 142 -16.24 -13.22 12.26
N ALA A 143 -17.04 -13.58 13.26
CA ALA A 143 -16.93 -14.86 13.95
C ALA A 143 -17.24 -16.07 13.05
N VAL A 144 -18.16 -15.91 12.09
CA VAL A 144 -18.50 -16.94 11.09
C VAL A 144 -17.40 -17.00 10.04
N LEU A 145 -16.97 -15.84 9.53
CA LEU A 145 -15.94 -15.75 8.50
C LEU A 145 -14.57 -16.21 8.98
N TYR A 146 -14.28 -16.13 10.27
CA TYR A 146 -13.00 -16.52 10.85
C TYR A 146 -12.58 -17.96 10.49
N GLY A 147 -13.54 -18.88 10.42
CA GLY A 147 -13.32 -20.29 10.07
C GLY A 147 -13.42 -20.61 8.58
N LYS A 148 -13.77 -19.63 7.75
CA LYS A 148 -13.91 -19.80 6.30
C LYS A 148 -12.55 -19.76 5.60
N TYR A 149 -12.51 -20.34 4.40
CA TYR A 149 -11.33 -20.33 3.53
C TYR A 149 -11.45 -19.23 2.47
N PRO A 150 -10.32 -18.77 1.89
CA PRO A 150 -10.33 -17.72 0.87
C PRO A 150 -11.29 -17.97 -0.29
N HIS A 151 -11.36 -19.20 -0.79
CA HIS A 151 -12.21 -19.59 -1.92
C HIS A 151 -13.73 -19.56 -1.63
N GLU A 152 -14.13 -19.44 -0.37
CA GLU A 152 -15.53 -19.31 0.05
C GLU A 152 -16.01 -17.84 0.07
N LEU A 153 -15.12 -16.88 -0.18
CA LEU A 153 -15.41 -15.45 -0.11
C LEU A 153 -15.45 -14.78 -1.48
N SER A 154 -16.25 -13.72 -1.60
CA SER A 154 -16.21 -12.86 -2.79
C SER A 154 -14.91 -12.04 -2.84
N GLY A 155 -14.53 -11.54 -4.03
CA GLY A 155 -13.33 -10.72 -4.19
C GLY A 155 -13.29 -9.48 -3.29
N GLY A 156 -14.43 -8.81 -3.11
CA GLY A 156 -14.54 -7.68 -2.19
C GLY A 156 -14.39 -8.07 -0.71
N MET A 157 -14.89 -9.24 -0.32
CA MET A 157 -14.68 -9.77 1.04
C MET A 157 -13.21 -10.16 1.26
N LEU A 158 -12.56 -10.80 0.28
CA LEU A 158 -11.13 -11.12 0.36
C LEU A 158 -10.27 -9.87 0.48
N GLN A 159 -10.62 -8.81 -0.26
CA GLN A 159 -9.92 -7.52 -0.14
C GLN A 159 -10.05 -6.94 1.28
N ARG A 160 -11.24 -7.03 1.89
CA ARG A 160 -11.47 -6.60 3.28
C ARG A 160 -10.71 -7.47 4.28
N VAL A 161 -10.60 -8.78 4.03
CA VAL A 161 -9.77 -9.69 4.85
C VAL A 161 -8.29 -9.29 4.78
N MET A 162 -7.78 -9.01 3.59
CA MET A 162 -6.39 -8.57 3.42
C MET A 162 -6.14 -7.23 4.13
N ILE A 163 -7.10 -6.29 4.07
CA ILE A 163 -7.04 -5.05 4.85
C ILE A 163 -7.06 -5.36 6.36
N ALA A 164 -7.95 -6.25 6.84
CA ALA A 164 -8.00 -6.66 8.24
C ALA A 164 -6.66 -7.23 8.73
N ALA A 165 -6.04 -8.12 7.94
CA ALA A 165 -4.73 -8.69 8.24
C ALA A 165 -3.63 -7.61 8.30
N ALA A 166 -3.71 -6.61 7.42
CA ALA A 166 -2.76 -5.50 7.40
C ALA A 166 -2.90 -4.57 8.62
N ILE A 167 -4.13 -4.32 9.11
CA ILE A 167 -4.39 -3.37 10.20
C ILE A 167 -4.42 -3.99 11.60
N VAL A 168 -4.43 -5.32 11.74
CA VAL A 168 -4.61 -6.02 13.02
C VAL A 168 -3.60 -5.63 14.09
N ALA A 169 -2.36 -5.32 13.67
CA ALA A 169 -1.29 -4.83 14.56
C ALA A 169 -1.28 -3.30 14.71
N ARG A 170 -2.23 -2.57 14.12
CA ARG A 170 -2.34 -1.11 14.11
C ARG A 170 -1.08 -0.43 13.57
N PRO A 171 -0.70 -0.66 12.31
CA PRO A 171 0.52 -0.10 11.72
C PRO A 171 0.43 1.43 11.62
N ARG A 172 1.59 2.09 11.57
CA ARG A 172 1.67 3.53 11.32
C ARG A 172 1.63 3.88 9.84
N LEU A 173 2.09 2.95 8.99
CA LEU A 173 2.11 3.11 7.54
C LEU A 173 1.48 1.90 6.86
N LEU A 174 0.48 2.14 6.04
CA LEU A 174 -0.10 1.17 5.12
C LEU A 174 0.37 1.47 3.70
N LEU A 175 1.04 0.51 3.08
CA LEU A 175 1.36 0.53 1.66
C LEU A 175 0.24 -0.19 0.93
N ALA A 176 -0.62 0.55 0.23
CA ALA A 176 -1.77 0.01 -0.49
C ALA A 176 -1.48 -0.02 -1.99
N ASP A 177 -0.97 -1.16 -2.50
CA ASP A 177 -0.58 -1.32 -3.90
C ASP A 177 -1.76 -1.81 -4.73
N GLU A 178 -2.37 -0.88 -5.47
CA GLU A 178 -3.54 -1.08 -6.33
C GLU A 178 -4.70 -1.84 -5.65
N PRO A 179 -5.11 -1.47 -4.42
CA PRO A 179 -5.99 -2.27 -3.57
C PRO A 179 -7.44 -2.37 -4.10
N THR A 180 -7.74 -1.76 -5.21
CA THR A 180 -9.08 -1.74 -5.82
C THR A 180 -9.09 -2.23 -7.27
N THR A 181 -7.95 -2.68 -7.79
CA THR A 181 -7.85 -3.28 -9.11
C THR A 181 -8.64 -4.60 -9.14
N ALA A 182 -9.31 -4.89 -10.23
CA ALA A 182 -10.20 -6.05 -10.41
C ALA A 182 -11.49 -6.09 -9.55
N LEU A 183 -11.82 -4.99 -8.86
CA LEU A 183 -13.11 -4.84 -8.16
C LEU A 183 -14.10 -4.03 -9.01
N ASP A 184 -15.38 -4.35 -8.88
CA ASP A 184 -16.43 -3.51 -9.49
C ASP A 184 -16.46 -2.10 -8.85
N VAL A 185 -17.06 -1.14 -9.58
CA VAL A 185 -17.05 0.29 -9.19
C VAL A 185 -17.68 0.53 -7.83
N THR A 186 -18.68 -0.27 -7.45
CA THR A 186 -19.38 -0.12 -6.16
C THR A 186 -18.50 -0.58 -5.01
N ILE A 187 -17.91 -1.76 -5.13
CA ILE A 187 -16.98 -2.30 -4.12
C ILE A 187 -15.72 -1.42 -4.02
N GLN A 188 -15.19 -0.97 -5.18
CA GLN A 188 -14.09 -0.01 -5.18
C GLN A 188 -14.40 1.23 -4.33
N ALA A 189 -15.59 1.85 -4.52
CA ALA A 189 -15.99 3.02 -3.75
C ALA A 189 -16.06 2.72 -2.24
N GLN A 190 -16.57 1.55 -1.86
CA GLN A 190 -16.63 1.12 -0.45
C GLN A 190 -15.24 0.95 0.15
N ILE A 191 -14.28 0.33 -0.57
CA ILE A 191 -12.89 0.17 -0.09
C ILE A 191 -12.22 1.53 0.12
N LEU A 192 -12.49 2.53 -0.73
CA LEU A 192 -11.93 3.87 -0.54
C LEU A 192 -12.49 4.57 0.70
N VAL A 193 -13.80 4.44 0.94
CA VAL A 193 -14.43 4.97 2.15
C VAL A 193 -13.85 4.28 3.39
N LEU A 194 -13.70 2.97 3.34
CA LEU A 194 -13.08 2.17 4.40
C LEU A 194 -11.65 2.65 4.70
N LEU A 195 -10.78 2.77 3.69
CA LEU A 195 -9.40 3.23 3.88
C LEU A 195 -9.33 4.64 4.46
N LYS A 196 -10.22 5.55 4.02
CA LYS A 196 -10.30 6.91 4.57
C LYS A 196 -10.72 6.91 6.03
N ARG A 197 -11.71 6.10 6.40
CA ARG A 197 -12.17 5.93 7.78
C ARG A 197 -11.06 5.37 8.65
N LEU A 198 -10.38 4.29 8.22
CA LEU A 198 -9.27 3.69 8.96
C LEU A 198 -8.10 4.69 9.16
N ASN A 199 -7.78 5.50 8.16
CA ASN A 199 -6.79 6.56 8.30
C ASN A 199 -7.18 7.55 9.41
N GLN A 200 -8.43 8.00 9.43
CA GLN A 200 -8.93 8.97 10.40
C GLN A 200 -9.03 8.40 11.83
N GLU A 201 -9.57 7.19 11.98
CA GLU A 201 -9.82 6.56 13.29
C GLU A 201 -8.54 6.01 13.93
N MET A 202 -7.62 5.47 13.13
CA MET A 202 -6.38 4.86 13.64
C MET A 202 -5.17 5.82 13.58
N GLY A 203 -5.29 6.97 12.92
CA GLY A 203 -4.16 7.88 12.68
C GLY A 203 -3.08 7.30 11.76
N MET A 204 -3.41 6.23 11.04
CA MET A 204 -2.50 5.50 10.15
C MET A 204 -2.28 6.28 8.85
N SER A 205 -1.03 6.43 8.43
CA SER A 205 -0.69 7.02 7.13
C SER A 205 -0.85 5.98 6.02
N ILE A 206 -1.22 6.42 4.80
CA ILE A 206 -1.44 5.50 3.67
C ILE A 206 -0.65 5.99 2.46
N LEU A 207 0.30 5.18 1.97
CA LEU A 207 0.85 5.34 0.63
C LEU A 207 -0.03 4.54 -0.34
N PHE A 208 -0.87 5.26 -1.07
CA PHE A 208 -1.86 4.69 -1.99
C PHE A 208 -1.32 4.68 -3.41
N ILE A 209 -1.03 3.49 -3.92
CA ILE A 209 -0.53 3.29 -5.29
C ILE A 209 -1.69 2.94 -6.20
N SER A 210 -1.82 3.67 -7.29
CA SER A 210 -2.85 3.41 -8.28
C SER A 210 -2.50 4.00 -9.65
N HIS A 211 -2.97 3.37 -10.71
CA HIS A 211 -3.02 3.96 -12.05
C HIS A 211 -4.37 4.67 -12.31
N ASN A 212 -5.36 4.50 -11.43
CA ASN A 212 -6.68 5.12 -11.54
C ASN A 212 -6.72 6.47 -10.83
N LEU A 213 -6.57 7.54 -11.60
CA LEU A 213 -6.53 8.91 -11.10
C LEU A 213 -7.84 9.37 -10.45
N HIS A 214 -9.01 8.85 -10.88
CA HIS A 214 -10.29 9.18 -10.24
C HIS A 214 -10.34 8.73 -8.78
N VAL A 215 -9.74 7.57 -8.49
CA VAL A 215 -9.65 7.00 -7.14
C VAL A 215 -8.73 7.85 -6.27
N VAL A 216 -7.56 8.18 -6.80
CA VAL A 216 -6.55 8.99 -6.12
C VAL A 216 -7.10 10.37 -5.75
N ARG A 217 -7.81 11.03 -6.66
CA ARG A 217 -8.45 12.33 -6.39
C ARG A 217 -9.47 12.29 -5.25
N LYS A 218 -10.18 11.16 -5.06
CA LYS A 218 -11.19 11.02 -4.00
C LYS A 218 -10.58 10.73 -2.63
N LEU A 219 -9.42 10.08 -2.59
CA LEU A 219 -8.84 9.54 -1.37
C LEU A 219 -7.65 10.36 -0.87
N CYS A 220 -6.74 10.76 -1.77
CA CYS A 220 -5.45 11.33 -1.40
C CYS A 220 -5.52 12.83 -1.14
N THR A 221 -4.62 13.32 -0.28
CA THR A 221 -4.44 14.76 -0.03
C THR A 221 -3.33 15.36 -0.88
N ARG A 222 -2.31 14.55 -1.18
CA ARG A 222 -1.14 14.89 -2.00
C ARG A 222 -0.84 13.74 -2.95
N VAL A 223 -0.24 14.05 -4.10
CA VAL A 223 0.06 13.08 -5.16
C VAL A 223 1.50 13.26 -5.62
N ALA A 224 2.21 12.15 -5.80
CA ALA A 224 3.46 12.06 -6.53
C ALA A 224 3.22 11.31 -7.84
N VAL A 225 3.61 11.91 -8.95
CA VAL A 225 3.47 11.37 -10.30
C VAL A 225 4.78 10.74 -10.73
N MET A 226 4.74 9.46 -11.09
CA MET A 226 5.93 8.68 -11.45
C MET A 226 5.91 8.28 -12.92
N GLU A 227 6.96 8.65 -13.67
CA GLU A 227 7.20 8.24 -15.06
C GLU A 227 8.56 7.55 -15.17
N LYS A 228 8.62 6.36 -15.75
CA LYS A 228 9.86 5.62 -16.10
C LYS A 228 10.92 5.58 -14.99
N GLY A 229 10.47 5.37 -13.76
CA GLY A 229 11.34 5.27 -12.59
C GLY A 229 11.68 6.59 -11.90
N ARG A 230 11.11 7.73 -12.32
CA ARG A 230 11.36 9.05 -11.73
C ARG A 230 10.07 9.69 -11.24
N ILE A 231 10.12 10.45 -10.17
CA ILE A 231 9.05 11.36 -9.79
C ILE A 231 9.20 12.61 -10.64
N VAL A 232 8.16 12.92 -11.45
CA VAL A 232 8.15 14.05 -12.36
C VAL A 232 7.39 15.25 -11.81
N GLU A 233 6.48 15.01 -10.88
CA GLU A 233 5.71 16.07 -10.23
C GLU A 233 5.18 15.60 -8.89
N THR A 234 5.15 16.48 -7.88
CA THR A 234 4.54 16.22 -6.57
C THR A 234 3.83 17.47 -6.09
N GLY A 235 2.62 17.32 -5.57
CA GLY A 235 1.86 18.45 -5.05
C GLY A 235 0.51 18.04 -4.43
N PRO A 236 -0.23 19.02 -3.90
CA PRO A 236 -1.61 18.83 -3.49
C PRO A 236 -2.45 18.23 -4.63
N VAL A 237 -3.42 17.38 -4.29
CA VAL A 237 -4.22 16.68 -5.29
C VAL A 237 -4.89 17.65 -6.28
N ASP A 238 -5.46 18.75 -5.80
CA ASP A 238 -6.13 19.73 -6.66
C ASP A 238 -5.15 20.43 -7.61
N GLN A 239 -3.93 20.74 -7.16
CA GLN A 239 -2.89 21.33 -8.03
C GLN A 239 -2.54 20.36 -9.17
N ILE A 240 -2.26 19.09 -8.84
CA ILE A 240 -1.89 18.07 -9.85
C ILE A 240 -3.01 17.86 -10.87
N PHE A 241 -4.28 17.89 -10.43
CA PHE A 241 -5.41 17.60 -11.31
C PHE A 241 -5.88 18.81 -12.15
N PHE A 242 -5.77 20.03 -11.62
CA PHE A 242 -6.29 21.21 -12.31
C PHE A 242 -5.20 22.10 -12.93
N HIS A 243 -3.97 22.03 -12.39
CA HIS A 243 -2.86 22.87 -12.80
C HIS A 243 -1.55 22.08 -12.94
N PRO A 244 -1.55 20.91 -13.65
CA PRO A 244 -0.36 20.09 -13.82
C PRO A 244 0.73 20.85 -14.55
N GLN A 245 1.98 20.78 -14.04
CA GLN A 245 3.13 21.48 -14.61
C GLN A 245 3.94 20.57 -15.53
N ALA A 246 4.15 19.30 -15.14
CA ALA A 246 4.94 18.38 -15.94
C ALA A 246 4.17 17.94 -17.20
N PRO A 247 4.81 17.91 -18.38
CA PRO A 247 4.16 17.47 -19.62
C PRO A 247 3.56 16.06 -19.55
N TYR A 248 4.20 15.17 -18.80
CA TYR A 248 3.66 13.81 -18.57
C TYR A 248 2.39 13.86 -17.73
N THR A 249 2.36 14.62 -16.63
CA THR A 249 1.17 14.79 -15.79
C THR A 249 0.00 15.36 -16.60
N GLN A 250 0.26 16.34 -17.47
CA GLN A 250 -0.75 16.91 -18.37
C GLN A 250 -1.37 15.83 -19.28
N ARG A 251 -0.53 15.02 -19.93
CA ARG A 251 -1.00 13.90 -20.76
C ARG A 251 -1.78 12.87 -19.95
N LEU A 252 -1.29 12.52 -18.75
CA LEU A 252 -1.92 11.55 -17.86
C LEU A 252 -3.32 12.03 -17.41
N ILE A 253 -3.46 13.33 -17.07
CA ILE A 253 -4.76 13.92 -16.68
C ILE A 253 -5.69 14.04 -17.91
N ALA A 254 -5.17 14.44 -19.08
CA ALA A 254 -5.97 14.56 -20.30
C ALA A 254 -6.53 13.21 -20.79
N ALA A 255 -5.87 12.11 -20.46
CA ALA A 255 -6.32 10.75 -20.77
C ALA A 255 -7.48 10.26 -19.87
N ILE A 256 -7.84 11.00 -18.80
CA ILE A 256 -8.96 10.66 -17.94
C ILE A 256 -10.28 10.82 -18.73
N PRO A 257 -11.11 9.76 -18.87
CA PRO A 257 -12.39 9.88 -19.53
C PRO A 257 -13.28 10.90 -18.81
N THR A 258 -13.52 12.05 -19.43
CA THR A 258 -14.51 12.99 -18.95
C THR A 258 -15.90 12.45 -19.28
N ARG A 259 -16.79 12.25 -18.27
CA ARG A 259 -18.21 12.03 -18.55
C ARG A 259 -18.67 13.20 -19.43
N ARG A 260 -18.93 12.96 -20.72
CA ARG A 260 -19.75 13.88 -21.52
C ARG A 260 -21.06 14.03 -20.75
N LYS A 261 -21.39 15.25 -20.34
CA LYS A 261 -22.75 15.59 -19.95
C LYS A 261 -23.61 15.30 -21.18
N LEU A 262 -24.43 14.24 -21.10
CA LEU A 262 -25.57 14.06 -21.98
C LEU A 262 -26.62 15.10 -21.64
#